data_7f11888099733bde85d8baddf0bdb831
#
_entry.id   7f11888099733bde85d8baddf0bdb831
#
_cell.length_a   1.000
_cell.length_b   1.000
_cell.length_c   1.000
_cell.angle_alpha   90.00
_cell.angle_beta   90.00
_cell.angle_gamma   90.00
#
_symmetry.space_group_name_H-M   'P 1'
#
loop_
_entity.id
_entity.type
_entity.pdbx_description
1 polymer ?
#
loop_
_entity_poly.entity_id
_entity_poly.type
_entity_poly.pdbx_seq_one_letter_code
_entity_poly.pdbx_strand_id
1 'polypeptide(L)'
;MEFKFKIMSFFIRILSICAISYSSCSNPNKQNINTQGVLKTENQKKINFKIDLNLADYPEKLIKNQDKENWEEFKNLHNLFNQFRNLDFRNVDIEILKFSKSLKKLLSKKLPKKFEKPQIRSRLKVVHMQLQKSHYFTKHFKNDSLIPSLKKLYKSYNAVISRMYDFEDESNELDFEKNEY
;
A
#
# COMPACT_ATOMS: atom_id res chain seq x y z
N MET A 1 -6.82 40.85 39.57
CA MET A 1 -6.35 39.70 40.36
C MET A 1 -7.24 38.44 40.15
N GLU A 2 -8.49 38.58 39.74
CA GLU A 2 -9.45 37.45 39.55
C GLU A 2 -9.18 36.53 38.32
N PHE A 3 -8.58 37.05 37.28
CA PHE A 3 -8.35 36.29 36.03
C PHE A 3 -7.33 35.15 36.21
N LYS A 4 -6.31 35.35 37.01
CA LYS A 4 -5.31 34.31 37.31
C LYS A 4 -5.88 33.16 38.14
N PHE A 5 -6.84 33.44 39.00
CA PHE A 5 -7.48 32.41 39.85
C PHE A 5 -8.39 31.48 39.04
N LYS A 6 -9.07 31.98 38.02
CA LYS A 6 -9.92 31.13 37.14
C LYS A 6 -9.09 30.19 36.27
N ILE A 7 -7.96 30.64 35.75
CA ILE A 7 -7.06 29.84 34.94
C ILE A 7 -6.43 28.71 35.78
N MET A 8 -6.03 29.00 36.99
CA MET A 8 -5.42 28.03 37.90
C MET A 8 -6.42 26.94 38.34
N SER A 9 -7.70 27.30 38.55
CA SER A 9 -8.79 26.35 38.84
C SER A 9 -9.11 25.42 37.68
N PHE A 10 -8.97 25.90 36.44
CA PHE A 10 -9.19 25.12 35.23
C PHE A 10 -8.10 24.06 35.03
N PHE A 11 -6.84 24.41 35.26
CA PHE A 11 -5.73 23.44 35.19
C PHE A 11 -5.79 22.37 36.27
N ILE A 12 -6.24 22.70 37.48
CA ILE A 12 -6.40 21.72 38.57
C ILE A 12 -7.50 20.69 38.24
N ARG A 13 -8.59 21.12 37.58
CA ARG A 13 -9.67 20.20 37.15
C ARG A 13 -9.22 19.25 36.04
N ILE A 14 -8.39 19.71 35.09
CA ILE A 14 -7.82 18.87 34.02
C ILE A 14 -6.84 17.83 34.58
N LEU A 15 -6.00 18.21 35.54
CA LEU A 15 -5.05 17.29 36.19
C LEU A 15 -5.78 16.17 36.98
N SER A 16 -6.94 16.48 37.57
CA SER A 16 -7.72 15.51 38.33
C SER A 16 -8.34 14.41 37.46
N ILE A 17 -8.67 14.73 36.18
CA ILE A 17 -9.25 13.76 35.24
C ILE A 17 -8.19 12.78 34.72
N CYS A 18 -6.93 13.20 34.59
CA CYS A 18 -5.83 12.32 34.15
C CYS A 18 -5.40 11.29 35.22
N ALA A 19 -5.67 11.54 36.50
CA ALA A 19 -5.26 10.64 37.59
C ALA A 19 -6.12 9.37 37.73
N ILE A 20 -7.31 9.34 37.12
CA ILE A 20 -8.25 8.20 37.28
C ILE A 20 -7.96 7.09 36.23
N SER A 21 -7.15 7.34 35.21
CA SER A 21 -6.90 6.38 34.14
C SER A 21 -5.77 5.37 34.40
N TYR A 22 -5.08 5.42 35.52
CA TYR A 22 -3.92 4.55 35.80
C TYR A 22 -4.17 3.41 36.80
N SER A 23 -5.40 3.20 37.26
CA SER A 23 -5.71 2.16 38.24
C SER A 23 -6.53 1.01 37.65
N SER A 24 -6.00 0.35 36.62
CA SER A 24 -6.53 -0.96 36.23
C SER A 24 -5.49 -1.74 35.47
N CYS A 25 -4.74 -2.56 36.15
CA CYS A 25 -4.24 -3.88 35.75
C CYS A 25 -3.11 -4.33 36.72
N SER A 26 -3.51 -4.98 37.79
CA SER A 26 -2.59 -5.89 38.48
C SER A 26 -3.35 -7.15 38.84
N ASN A 27 -3.14 -8.20 38.07
CA ASN A 27 -3.54 -9.55 38.45
C ASN A 27 -2.28 -10.42 38.44
N PRO A 28 -1.71 -10.75 39.60
CA PRO A 28 -0.60 -11.68 39.68
C PRO A 28 -1.13 -13.10 39.87
N ASN A 29 -1.45 -13.80 38.80
CA ASN A 29 -1.61 -15.24 38.85
C ASN A 29 -0.29 -15.89 38.43
N LYS A 30 0.55 -16.16 39.44
CA LYS A 30 1.70 -17.06 39.34
C LYS A 30 1.19 -18.48 39.15
N GLN A 31 1.16 -18.96 37.93
CA GLN A 31 1.17 -20.38 37.65
C GLN A 31 2.58 -20.80 37.30
N ASN A 32 3.15 -21.66 38.17
CA ASN A 32 4.36 -22.41 37.89
C ASN A 32 4.15 -23.26 36.66
N ILE A 33 4.80 -22.89 35.55
CA ILE A 33 4.90 -23.76 34.38
C ILE A 33 6.29 -24.35 34.36
N ASN A 34 6.32 -25.65 34.65
CA ASN A 34 7.46 -26.52 34.49
C ASN A 34 8.06 -26.37 33.08
N THR A 35 9.28 -25.88 33.05
CA THR A 35 10.09 -25.79 31.84
C THR A 35 10.63 -27.15 31.46
N GLN A 36 9.92 -27.92 30.70
CA GLN A 36 10.53 -28.93 29.82
C GLN A 36 10.03 -28.67 28.41
N GLY A 37 10.84 -27.91 27.68
CA GLY A 37 10.61 -27.52 26.30
C GLY A 37 10.74 -28.71 25.36
N VAL A 38 9.66 -29.06 24.77
CA VAL A 38 9.70 -29.73 23.47
C VAL A 38 9.65 -28.60 22.42
N LEU A 39 10.78 -28.31 21.83
CA LEU A 39 10.86 -27.60 20.56
C LEU A 39 10.09 -28.44 19.52
N LYS A 40 8.78 -28.27 19.48
CA LYS A 40 8.02 -28.66 18.30
C LYS A 40 8.42 -27.73 17.19
N THR A 41 9.38 -28.19 16.41
CA THR A 41 9.58 -27.73 15.03
C THR A 41 8.26 -28.02 14.32
N GLU A 42 7.34 -27.05 14.35
CA GLU A 42 6.18 -27.09 13.45
C GLU A 42 6.77 -27.10 12.05
N ASN A 43 6.68 -28.27 11.41
CA ASN A 43 6.86 -28.43 9.98
C ASN A 43 5.96 -27.38 9.32
N GLN A 44 6.54 -26.24 8.95
CA GLN A 44 5.89 -25.24 8.12
C GLN A 44 5.55 -25.94 6.80
N LYS A 45 4.33 -26.45 6.74
CA LYS A 45 3.74 -27.05 5.56
C LYS A 45 4.00 -26.08 4.43
N LYS A 46 4.79 -26.47 3.46
CA LYS A 46 5.09 -25.72 2.24
C LYS A 46 3.78 -25.46 1.52
N ILE A 47 3.10 -24.36 1.88
CA ILE A 47 1.87 -23.96 1.25
C ILE A 47 2.27 -23.21 -0.02
N ASN A 48 2.48 -23.95 -1.10
CA ASN A 48 2.62 -23.39 -2.44
C ASN A 48 1.24 -22.89 -2.90
N PHE A 49 0.85 -21.71 -2.45
CA PHE A 49 -0.30 -21.03 -3.02
C PHE A 49 0.12 -20.42 -4.36
N LYS A 50 -0.22 -21.10 -5.44
CA LYS A 50 -0.23 -20.47 -6.76
C LYS A 50 -1.44 -19.53 -6.79
N ILE A 51 -1.22 -18.25 -6.44
CA ILE A 51 -2.28 -17.24 -6.57
C ILE A 51 -2.28 -16.78 -8.01
N ASP A 52 -3.43 -16.89 -8.64
CA ASP A 52 -3.65 -16.23 -9.93
C ASP A 52 -3.84 -14.73 -9.69
N LEU A 53 -2.78 -13.98 -9.94
CA LEU A 53 -2.74 -12.54 -9.89
C LEU A 53 -2.74 -12.01 -11.33
N ASN A 54 -3.91 -11.62 -11.82
CA ASN A 54 -4.04 -11.04 -13.16
C ASN A 54 -3.34 -9.68 -13.21
N LEU A 55 -2.32 -9.55 -14.07
CA LEU A 55 -1.58 -8.32 -14.32
C LEU A 55 -1.84 -7.88 -15.77
N ALA A 56 -2.28 -6.64 -15.96
CA ALA A 56 -2.38 -6.04 -17.28
C ALA A 56 -0.99 -5.87 -17.91
N ASP A 57 -0.92 -5.94 -19.23
CA ASP A 57 0.33 -5.75 -19.95
C ASP A 57 0.91 -4.35 -19.73
N TYR A 58 2.23 -4.26 -19.84
CA TYR A 58 2.90 -2.96 -19.77
C TYR A 58 2.48 -2.09 -20.96
N PRO A 59 2.05 -0.85 -20.75
CA PRO A 59 1.50 0.00 -21.81
C PRO A 59 2.61 0.60 -22.70
N GLU A 60 3.39 -0.27 -23.33
CA GLU A 60 4.58 0.10 -24.09
C GLU A 60 4.29 1.09 -25.22
N LYS A 61 3.15 0.88 -25.92
CA LYS A 61 2.72 1.75 -27.03
C LYS A 61 2.48 3.19 -26.57
N LEU A 62 1.91 3.38 -25.38
CA LEU A 62 1.62 4.70 -24.83
C LEU A 62 2.89 5.43 -24.38
N ILE A 63 3.96 4.69 -24.08
CA ILE A 63 5.16 5.20 -23.45
C ILE A 63 6.28 5.48 -24.46
N LYS A 64 6.34 4.72 -25.57
CA LYS A 64 7.40 4.87 -26.58
C LYS A 64 7.47 6.27 -27.22
N ASN A 65 6.36 7.00 -27.24
CA ASN A 65 6.25 8.32 -27.84
C ASN A 65 6.48 9.48 -26.86
N GLN A 66 6.88 9.18 -25.62
CA GLN A 66 7.07 10.16 -24.57
C GLN A 66 8.56 10.24 -24.18
N ASP A 67 9.00 11.38 -23.64
CA ASP A 67 10.37 11.60 -23.19
C ASP A 67 10.89 10.42 -22.37
N LYS A 68 11.91 9.74 -22.87
CA LYS A 68 12.42 8.45 -22.38
C LYS A 68 12.86 8.45 -20.93
N GLU A 69 13.14 9.63 -20.34
CA GLU A 69 13.75 9.73 -19.02
C GLU A 69 12.78 9.51 -17.85
N ASN A 70 11.47 9.64 -18.06
CA ASN A 70 10.55 9.77 -16.94
C ASN A 70 9.72 8.52 -16.61
N TRP A 71 9.88 7.43 -17.37
CA TRP A 71 9.08 6.24 -17.15
C TRP A 71 9.83 5.02 -16.64
N GLU A 72 11.10 5.15 -16.38
CA GLU A 72 11.89 4.07 -15.81
C GLU A 72 11.32 3.63 -14.46
N GLU A 73 10.86 4.57 -13.65
CA GLU A 73 10.24 4.26 -12.36
C GLU A 73 8.93 3.47 -12.52
N PHE A 74 8.13 3.79 -13.53
CA PHE A 74 6.90 3.03 -13.79
C PHE A 74 7.20 1.64 -14.37
N LYS A 75 8.17 1.53 -15.26
CA LYS A 75 8.67 0.25 -15.77
C LYS A 75 9.20 -0.63 -14.64
N ASN A 76 9.99 -0.05 -13.75
CA ASN A 76 10.52 -0.76 -12.58
C ASN A 76 9.39 -1.21 -11.65
N LEU A 77 8.37 -0.37 -11.43
CA LEU A 77 7.19 -0.74 -10.67
C LEU A 77 6.44 -1.91 -11.33
N HIS A 78 6.22 -1.85 -12.64
CA HIS A 78 5.55 -2.92 -13.38
C HIS A 78 6.33 -4.25 -13.31
N ASN A 79 7.65 -4.20 -13.45
CA ASN A 79 8.51 -5.37 -13.32
C ASN A 79 8.41 -5.99 -11.92
N LEU A 80 8.33 -5.19 -10.86
CA LEU A 80 8.07 -5.68 -9.51
C LEU A 80 6.74 -6.41 -9.43
N PHE A 81 5.65 -5.88 -10.01
CA PHE A 81 4.37 -6.58 -10.08
C PHE A 81 4.49 -7.92 -10.81
N ASN A 82 5.20 -7.95 -11.93
CA ASN A 82 5.39 -9.18 -12.69
C ASN A 82 6.20 -10.24 -11.90
N GLN A 83 7.28 -9.83 -11.24
CA GLN A 83 8.10 -10.71 -10.40
C GLN A 83 7.31 -11.25 -9.22
N PHE A 84 6.49 -10.41 -8.58
CA PHE A 84 5.71 -10.78 -7.40
C PHE A 84 4.66 -11.86 -7.68
N ARG A 85 4.19 -12.04 -8.92
CA ARG A 85 3.28 -13.14 -9.30
C ARG A 85 3.86 -14.53 -9.03
N ASN A 86 5.18 -14.65 -9.07
CA ASN A 86 5.91 -15.92 -8.96
C ASN A 86 6.56 -16.10 -7.59
N LEU A 87 6.25 -15.25 -6.62
CA LEU A 87 6.95 -15.21 -5.34
C LEU A 87 6.53 -16.30 -4.38
N ASP A 88 7.55 -16.77 -3.65
CA ASP A 88 7.36 -17.55 -2.43
C ASP A 88 6.86 -16.62 -1.31
N PHE A 89 5.75 -16.99 -0.70
CA PHE A 89 5.12 -16.20 0.37
C PHE A 89 6.01 -15.95 1.61
N ARG A 90 7.12 -16.67 1.73
CA ARG A 90 8.08 -16.47 2.83
C ARG A 90 8.74 -15.09 2.85
N ASN A 91 8.84 -14.45 1.69
CA ASN A 91 9.49 -13.14 1.53
C ASN A 91 8.51 -12.01 1.13
N VAL A 92 7.22 -12.26 1.26
CA VAL A 92 6.17 -11.32 0.83
C VAL A 92 6.29 -9.94 1.51
N ASP A 93 6.64 -9.90 2.77
CA ASP A 93 6.82 -8.65 3.53
C ASP A 93 7.96 -7.80 2.96
N ILE A 94 9.10 -8.42 2.64
CA ILE A 94 10.27 -7.75 2.04
C ILE A 94 9.91 -7.19 0.67
N GLU A 95 9.22 -7.99 -0.13
CA GLU A 95 8.83 -7.58 -1.48
C GLU A 95 7.80 -6.44 -1.45
N ILE A 96 6.81 -6.49 -0.57
CA ILE A 96 5.85 -5.39 -0.37
C ILE A 96 6.57 -4.09 0.04
N LEU A 97 7.64 -4.17 0.83
CA LEU A 97 8.44 -2.99 1.16
C LEU A 97 9.19 -2.43 -0.06
N LYS A 98 9.73 -3.29 -0.94
CA LYS A 98 10.35 -2.85 -2.21
C LYS A 98 9.33 -2.12 -3.10
N PHE A 99 8.12 -2.68 -3.23
CA PHE A 99 7.01 -2.02 -3.92
C PHE A 99 6.72 -0.64 -3.33
N SER A 100 6.60 -0.56 -2.02
CA SER A 100 6.28 0.70 -1.34
C SER A 100 7.33 1.78 -1.63
N LYS A 101 8.62 1.42 -1.62
CA LYS A 101 9.71 2.33 -1.98
C LYS A 101 9.65 2.78 -3.44
N SER A 102 9.44 1.84 -4.37
CA SER A 102 9.34 2.14 -5.81
C SER A 102 8.14 3.05 -6.10
N LEU A 103 6.99 2.75 -5.52
CA LEU A 103 5.78 3.56 -5.73
C LEU A 103 5.88 4.95 -5.09
N LYS A 104 6.49 5.08 -3.91
CA LYS A 104 6.76 6.39 -3.30
C LYS A 104 7.69 7.22 -4.19
N LYS A 105 8.75 6.61 -4.75
CA LYS A 105 9.67 7.28 -5.68
C LYS A 105 8.91 7.78 -6.92
N LEU A 106 8.02 6.97 -7.48
CA LEU A 106 7.18 7.35 -8.61
C LEU A 106 6.26 8.53 -8.25
N LEU A 107 5.58 8.47 -7.11
CA LEU A 107 4.65 9.51 -6.66
C LEU A 107 5.32 10.83 -6.29
N SER A 108 6.60 10.81 -5.87
CA SER A 108 7.37 12.01 -5.53
C SER A 108 7.86 12.79 -6.74
N LYS A 109 7.87 12.19 -7.92
CA LYS A 109 8.28 12.82 -9.17
C LYS A 109 7.07 13.34 -9.96
N LYS A 110 7.34 14.26 -10.90
CA LYS A 110 6.35 14.59 -11.92
C LYS A 110 6.23 13.41 -12.89
N LEU A 111 5.00 13.06 -13.24
CA LEU A 111 4.74 12.11 -14.30
C LEU A 111 4.95 12.79 -15.64
N PRO A 112 5.11 12.05 -16.76
CA PRO A 112 5.11 12.65 -18.09
C PRO A 112 3.86 13.49 -18.31
N LYS A 113 3.98 14.58 -19.07
CA LYS A 113 2.90 15.58 -19.26
C LYS A 113 1.56 14.95 -19.60
N LYS A 114 1.56 13.94 -20.46
CA LYS A 114 0.36 13.21 -20.87
C LYS A 114 -0.37 12.54 -19.70
N PHE A 115 0.38 12.00 -18.75
CA PHE A 115 -0.13 11.25 -17.61
C PHE A 115 -0.08 12.02 -16.28
N GLU A 116 0.39 13.28 -16.29
CA GLU A 116 0.33 14.17 -15.13
C GLU A 116 -1.12 14.67 -14.93
N LYS A 117 -2.03 13.73 -14.73
CA LYS A 117 -3.45 13.96 -14.52
C LYS A 117 -3.84 13.59 -13.09
N PRO A 118 -4.73 14.37 -12.45
CA PRO A 118 -5.19 14.06 -11.09
C PRO A 118 -5.76 12.64 -10.94
N GLN A 119 -6.41 12.14 -12.00
CA GLN A 119 -7.02 10.80 -12.02
C GLN A 119 -5.96 9.69 -11.98
N ILE A 120 -4.84 9.84 -12.69
CA ILE A 120 -3.73 8.88 -12.65
C ILE A 120 -3.05 8.93 -11.28
N ARG A 121 -2.76 10.13 -10.77
CA ARG A 121 -2.16 10.29 -9.44
C ARG A 121 -3.03 9.72 -8.32
N SER A 122 -4.34 9.95 -8.37
CA SER A 122 -5.25 9.38 -7.36
C SER A 122 -5.32 7.85 -7.42
N ARG A 123 -5.34 7.24 -8.62
CA ARG A 123 -5.28 5.78 -8.75
C ARG A 123 -3.97 5.19 -8.24
N LEU A 124 -2.82 5.82 -8.51
CA LEU A 124 -1.53 5.42 -7.95
C LEU A 124 -1.52 5.51 -6.40
N LYS A 125 -2.18 6.52 -5.83
CA LYS A 125 -2.38 6.61 -4.36
C LYS A 125 -3.23 5.45 -3.84
N VAL A 126 -4.27 5.04 -4.56
CA VAL A 126 -5.07 3.85 -4.19
C VAL A 126 -4.22 2.58 -4.22
N VAL A 127 -3.36 2.41 -5.23
CA VAL A 127 -2.38 1.31 -5.26
C VAL A 127 -1.49 1.33 -4.01
N HIS A 128 -0.99 2.51 -3.62
CA HIS A 128 -0.19 2.65 -2.41
C HIS A 128 -0.95 2.27 -1.14
N MET A 129 -2.21 2.69 -1.01
CA MET A 129 -3.06 2.30 0.14
C MET A 129 -3.31 0.78 0.20
N GLN A 130 -3.56 0.13 -0.94
CA GLN A 130 -3.72 -1.33 -0.99
C GLN A 130 -2.43 -2.05 -0.63
N LEU A 131 -1.29 -1.50 -1.04
CA LEU A 131 0.02 -2.02 -0.68
C LEU A 131 0.28 -1.95 0.84
N GLN A 132 -0.04 -0.81 1.46
CA GLN A 132 0.05 -0.65 2.92
C GLN A 132 -0.86 -1.62 3.66
N LYS A 133 -2.09 -1.84 3.14
CA LYS A 133 -3.03 -2.82 3.69
C LYS A 133 -2.47 -4.25 3.60
N SER A 134 -1.89 -4.62 2.46
CA SER A 134 -1.26 -5.93 2.28
C SER A 134 -0.07 -6.11 3.24
N HIS A 135 0.76 -5.07 3.40
CA HIS A 135 1.86 -5.08 4.38
C HIS A 135 1.36 -5.27 5.82
N TYR A 136 0.26 -4.61 6.18
CA TYR A 136 -0.34 -4.82 7.50
C TYR A 136 -0.72 -6.29 7.73
N PHE A 137 -1.29 -6.97 6.74
CA PHE A 137 -1.69 -8.37 6.88
C PHE A 137 -0.49 -9.32 6.96
N THR A 138 0.61 -9.05 6.26
CA THR A 138 1.84 -9.83 6.41
C THR A 138 2.41 -9.67 7.82
N LYS A 139 2.53 -8.43 8.29
CA LYS A 139 3.10 -8.12 9.60
C LYS A 139 2.31 -8.73 10.77
N HIS A 140 1.00 -8.91 10.61
CA HIS A 140 0.13 -9.45 11.64
C HIS A 140 -0.30 -10.92 11.39
N PHE A 141 0.41 -11.62 10.50
CA PHE A 141 0.18 -13.04 10.19
C PHE A 141 -1.26 -13.37 9.79
N LYS A 142 -1.97 -12.43 9.16
CA LYS A 142 -3.35 -12.58 8.71
C LYS A 142 -3.42 -13.13 7.28
N ASN A 143 -3.00 -14.38 7.10
CA ASN A 143 -2.87 -15.02 5.78
C ASN A 143 -4.18 -15.04 4.98
N ASP A 144 -5.32 -15.30 5.64
CA ASP A 144 -6.63 -15.33 4.99
C ASP A 144 -7.04 -13.97 4.39
N SER A 145 -6.55 -12.88 5.00
CA SER A 145 -6.81 -11.52 4.51
C SER A 145 -5.77 -11.04 3.50
N LEU A 146 -4.57 -11.63 3.52
CA LEU A 146 -3.47 -11.23 2.63
C LEU A 146 -3.81 -11.51 1.17
N ILE A 147 -4.27 -12.73 0.84
CA ILE A 147 -4.57 -13.13 -0.54
C ILE A 147 -5.64 -12.23 -1.18
N PRO A 148 -6.81 -11.99 -0.55
CA PRO A 148 -7.78 -11.04 -1.07
C PRO A 148 -7.22 -9.61 -1.21
N SER A 149 -6.33 -9.19 -0.30
CA SER A 149 -5.70 -7.88 -0.36
C SER A 149 -4.75 -7.75 -1.56
N LEU A 150 -3.95 -8.80 -1.85
CA LEU A 150 -3.08 -8.84 -3.02
C LEU A 150 -3.88 -8.81 -4.33
N LYS A 151 -4.99 -9.56 -4.43
CA LYS A 151 -5.89 -9.46 -5.59
C LYS A 151 -6.43 -8.05 -5.80
N LYS A 152 -6.81 -7.35 -4.72
CA LYS A 152 -7.24 -5.95 -4.79
C LYS A 152 -6.10 -5.01 -5.20
N LEU A 153 -4.87 -5.28 -4.76
CA LEU A 153 -3.69 -4.52 -5.16
C LEU A 153 -3.48 -4.58 -6.68
N TYR A 154 -3.51 -5.80 -7.25
CA TYR A 154 -3.38 -5.98 -8.70
C TYR A 154 -4.53 -5.34 -9.48
N LYS A 155 -5.77 -5.51 -9.02
CA LYS A 155 -6.94 -4.82 -9.62
C LYS A 155 -6.76 -3.31 -9.62
N SER A 156 -6.26 -2.74 -8.52
CA SER A 156 -6.01 -1.29 -8.44
C SER A 156 -4.91 -0.83 -9.39
N TYR A 157 -3.86 -1.63 -9.56
CA TYR A 157 -2.78 -1.33 -10.50
C TYR A 157 -3.25 -1.44 -11.95
N ASN A 158 -3.98 -2.49 -12.30
CA ASN A 158 -4.57 -2.64 -13.63
C ASN A 158 -5.50 -1.47 -13.98
N ALA A 159 -6.23 -0.93 -13.01
CA ALA A 159 -7.05 0.26 -13.21
C ALA A 159 -6.24 1.54 -13.49
N VAL A 160 -4.97 1.62 -13.07
CA VAL A 160 -4.07 2.71 -13.51
C VAL A 160 -3.78 2.57 -15.00
N ILE A 161 -3.40 1.36 -15.44
CA ILE A 161 -3.06 1.07 -16.83
C ILE A 161 -4.28 1.31 -17.73
N SER A 162 -5.45 0.80 -17.35
CA SER A 162 -6.70 1.04 -18.09
C SER A 162 -6.95 2.53 -18.28
N ARG A 163 -6.84 3.33 -17.21
CA ARG A 163 -7.07 4.79 -17.30
C ARG A 163 -6.04 5.50 -18.18
N MET A 164 -4.82 4.97 -18.29
CA MET A 164 -3.83 5.52 -19.23
C MET A 164 -4.26 5.33 -20.69
N TYR A 165 -4.86 4.18 -21.01
CA TYR A 165 -5.44 3.95 -22.34
C TYR A 165 -6.64 4.84 -22.62
N ASP A 166 -7.57 4.97 -21.66
CA ASP A 166 -8.75 5.85 -21.80
C ASP A 166 -8.33 7.29 -22.16
N PHE A 167 -7.27 7.82 -21.54
CA PHE A 167 -6.75 9.15 -21.88
C PHE A 167 -6.13 9.25 -23.27
N GLU A 168 -5.56 8.17 -23.78
CA GLU A 168 -5.08 8.15 -25.16
C GLU A 168 -6.24 8.25 -26.13
N ASP A 169 -7.28 7.46 -25.91
CA ASP A 169 -8.45 7.43 -26.78
C ASP A 169 -9.18 8.78 -26.74
N GLU A 170 -9.42 9.35 -25.53
CA GLU A 170 -10.01 10.69 -25.37
C GLU A 170 -9.19 11.78 -26.10
N SER A 171 -7.86 11.69 -26.13
CA SER A 171 -7.01 12.68 -26.81
C SER A 171 -7.07 12.56 -28.32
N ASN A 172 -7.14 11.33 -28.83
CA ASN A 172 -7.22 11.07 -30.27
C ASN A 172 -8.56 11.55 -30.82
N GLU A 173 -9.69 11.31 -30.13
CA GLU A 173 -11.01 11.81 -30.53
C GLU A 173 -11.03 13.33 -30.66
N LEU A 174 -10.49 14.06 -29.69
CA LEU A 174 -10.42 15.53 -29.72
C LEU A 174 -9.56 16.09 -30.85
N ASP A 175 -8.51 15.37 -31.27
CA ASP A 175 -7.66 15.78 -32.38
C ASP A 175 -8.33 15.52 -33.76
N PHE A 176 -9.16 14.48 -33.87
CA PHE A 176 -9.98 14.23 -35.05
C PHE A 176 -10.99 15.36 -35.28
N GLU A 177 -11.76 15.76 -34.26
CA GLU A 177 -12.76 16.82 -34.33
C GLU A 177 -12.15 18.18 -34.73
N LYS A 178 -10.91 18.49 -34.35
CA LYS A 178 -10.22 19.73 -34.72
C LYS A 178 -9.77 19.78 -36.17
N ASN A 179 -9.58 18.66 -36.84
CA ASN A 179 -9.08 18.57 -38.22
C ASN A 179 -10.20 18.51 -39.23
N GLU A 180 -11.47 18.45 -38.82
CA GLU A 180 -12.63 18.48 -39.71
C GLU A 180 -13.18 19.90 -40.00
N TYR A 181 -12.57 20.96 -39.45
CA TYR A 181 -12.92 22.35 -39.67
C TYR A 181 -11.73 23.11 -40.29
#